data_971323b9268d51da58076eb09cec262a
#
_entry.id   971323b9268d51da58076eb09cec262a
#
_cell.length_a   1.000
_cell.length_b   1.000
_cell.length_c   1.000
_cell.angle_alpha   90.00
_cell.angle_beta   90.00
_cell.angle_gamma   90.00
#
_symmetry.space_group_name_H-M   'P 1'
#
loop_
_entity.id
_entity.type
_entity.pdbx_description
1 polymer ?
#
loop_
_entity_poly.entity_id
_entity_poly.type
_entity_poly.pdbx_seq_one_letter_code
_entity_poly.pdbx_strand_id
1 'polypeptide(L)'
;RVERTGFGEFLFYDWKQEPGWDLPANPILAAGRNFGCGSSREHAPWALEDYGFRAIVAPSFADIFYSNCTKVGLLPVVLPEEEVDALMHAAEATIDLERQTVAFGGREVPFEIDAEIRRRLLGGLDDIGVTLQQADAIARYEAELERQGPVTTSL
;
A
#
# COMPACT_ATOMS: atom_id res chain seq x y z
N ARG A 1 -20.62 7.50 -1.78
CA ARG A 1 -19.37 6.99 -2.37
C ARG A 1 -18.27 7.96 -2.01
N VAL A 2 -17.28 7.56 -1.24
CA VAL A 2 -16.13 8.41 -0.95
C VAL A 2 -15.23 8.35 -2.18
N GLU A 3 -15.01 9.50 -2.83
CA GLU A 3 -14.04 9.58 -3.93
C GLU A 3 -12.63 9.47 -3.33
N ARG A 4 -11.80 8.59 -3.89
CA ARG A 4 -10.41 8.36 -3.46
C ARG A 4 -9.40 9.16 -4.28
N THR A 5 -9.87 10.12 -5.08
CA THR A 5 -9.08 10.96 -5.99
C THR A 5 -9.09 12.42 -5.56
N GLY A 6 -8.08 13.19 -5.98
CA GLY A 6 -7.89 14.59 -5.63
C GLY A 6 -7.06 14.84 -4.37
N PHE A 7 -6.62 13.78 -3.68
CA PHE A 7 -5.78 13.90 -2.49
C PHE A 7 -4.29 14.12 -2.85
N GLY A 8 -3.85 13.68 -4.01
CA GLY A 8 -2.47 13.84 -4.48
C GLY A 8 -2.02 15.29 -4.60
N GLU A 9 -2.95 16.21 -4.86
CA GLU A 9 -2.66 17.65 -4.90
C GLU A 9 -2.14 18.19 -3.56
N PHE A 10 -2.63 17.60 -2.45
CA PHE A 10 -2.27 18.00 -1.09
C PHE A 10 -1.10 17.20 -0.51
N LEU A 11 -0.57 16.23 -1.26
CA LEU A 11 0.58 15.46 -0.81
C LEU A 11 1.76 16.38 -0.56
N PHE A 12 2.34 16.32 0.65
CA PHE A 12 3.45 17.16 1.09
C PHE A 12 3.20 18.66 0.91
N TYR A 13 1.97 19.11 1.12
CA TYR A 13 1.52 20.47 0.83
C TYR A 13 2.44 21.54 1.46
N ASP A 14 2.80 21.38 2.73
CA ASP A 14 3.65 22.35 3.43
C ASP A 14 5.05 22.40 2.81
N TRP A 15 5.64 21.27 2.48
CA TRP A 15 6.97 21.19 1.85
C TRP A 15 7.00 21.75 0.44
N LYS A 16 5.90 21.60 -0.31
CA LYS A 16 5.77 22.21 -1.65
C LYS A 16 5.85 23.74 -1.64
N GLN A 17 5.66 24.38 -0.48
CA GLN A 17 5.81 25.81 -0.32
C GLN A 17 7.27 26.23 -0.10
N GLU A 18 8.15 25.32 0.21
CA GLU A 18 9.55 25.60 0.46
C GLU A 18 10.33 25.84 -0.85
N PRO A 19 11.16 26.90 -0.95
CA PRO A 19 11.94 27.15 -2.14
C PRO A 19 12.91 26.01 -2.46
N GLY A 20 12.86 25.50 -3.70
CA GLY A 20 13.75 24.44 -4.17
C GLY A 20 13.31 23.03 -3.80
N TRP A 21 12.14 22.87 -3.12
CA TRP A 21 11.59 21.54 -2.91
C TRP A 21 10.87 21.07 -4.19
N ASP A 22 11.26 19.91 -4.67
CA ASP A 22 10.66 19.24 -5.83
C ASP A 22 10.46 17.75 -5.52
N LEU A 23 9.29 17.23 -5.85
CA LEU A 23 9.00 15.82 -5.79
C LEU A 23 8.73 15.32 -7.20
N PRO A 24 9.71 14.66 -7.83
CA PRO A 24 9.53 14.18 -9.19
C PRO A 24 8.44 13.11 -9.26
N ALA A 25 7.72 13.08 -10.36
CA ALA A 25 6.76 12.02 -10.66
C ALA A 25 7.51 10.70 -10.85
N ASN A 26 7.55 9.88 -9.82
CA ASN A 26 8.26 8.60 -9.80
C ASN A 26 7.35 7.55 -9.13
N PRO A 27 7.23 6.34 -9.66
CA PRO A 27 6.40 5.30 -9.05
C PRO A 27 6.96 4.74 -7.73
N ILE A 28 8.23 5.00 -7.42
CA ILE A 28 8.90 4.52 -6.20
C ILE A 28 9.28 5.72 -5.33
N LEU A 29 8.84 5.71 -4.08
CA LEU A 29 9.24 6.66 -3.05
C LEU A 29 10.20 5.97 -2.07
N ALA A 30 11.40 6.51 -1.91
CA ALA A 30 12.32 6.13 -0.83
C ALA A 30 12.14 7.09 0.36
N ALA A 31 12.02 6.56 1.57
CA ALA A 31 11.71 7.32 2.76
C ALA A 31 12.49 6.85 3.99
N GLY A 32 12.57 7.69 5.01
CA GLY A 32 13.23 7.38 6.28
C GLY A 32 12.43 6.43 7.17
N ARG A 33 13.00 6.13 8.34
CA ARG A 33 12.41 5.25 9.36
C ARG A 33 11.01 5.70 9.81
N ASN A 34 10.21 4.73 10.23
CA ASN A 34 8.87 4.94 10.79
C ASN A 34 7.97 5.77 9.87
N PHE A 35 8.05 5.52 8.57
CA PHE A 35 7.27 6.25 7.59
C PHE A 35 5.76 6.08 7.84
N GLY A 36 5.02 7.18 7.73
CA GLY A 36 3.58 7.21 8.01
C GLY A 36 3.21 7.32 9.49
N CYS A 37 4.16 7.60 10.40
CA CYS A 37 3.93 7.64 11.85
C CYS A 37 2.95 8.71 12.33
N GLY A 38 2.70 9.75 11.55
CA GLY A 38 1.74 10.81 11.89
C GLY A 38 0.29 10.51 11.48
N SER A 39 0.02 9.43 10.76
CA SER A 39 -1.26 9.20 10.11
C SER A 39 -1.88 7.84 10.44
N SER A 40 -2.99 7.87 11.18
CA SER A 40 -3.91 6.73 11.30
C SER A 40 -5.04 6.76 10.26
N ARG A 41 -4.98 7.66 9.27
CA ARG A 41 -6.04 7.84 8.27
C ARG A 41 -5.68 7.17 6.96
N GLU A 42 -6.65 6.56 6.31
CA GLU A 42 -6.50 5.98 4.96
C GLU A 42 -6.18 7.01 3.87
N HIS A 43 -6.46 8.29 4.12
CA HIS A 43 -6.20 9.38 3.18
C HIS A 43 -4.71 9.57 2.84
N ALA A 44 -3.80 9.22 3.75
CA ALA A 44 -2.37 9.35 3.49
C ALA A 44 -1.88 8.38 2.39
N PRO A 45 -2.18 7.07 2.43
CA PRO A 45 -1.93 6.17 1.30
C PRO A 45 -2.66 6.57 0.02
N TRP A 46 -3.91 7.06 0.11
CA TRP A 46 -4.65 7.53 -1.06
C TRP A 46 -3.95 8.71 -1.75
N ALA A 47 -3.44 9.67 -0.97
CA ALA A 47 -2.71 10.81 -1.51
C ALA A 47 -1.43 10.38 -2.25
N LEU A 48 -0.71 9.38 -1.73
CA LEU A 48 0.48 8.84 -2.35
C LEU A 48 0.16 8.09 -3.65
N GLU A 49 -0.87 7.24 -3.63
CA GLU A 49 -1.32 6.51 -4.81
C GLU A 49 -1.84 7.45 -5.91
N ASP A 50 -2.68 8.42 -5.54
CA ASP A 50 -3.27 9.40 -6.44
C ASP A 50 -2.21 10.34 -7.06
N TYR A 51 -1.13 10.63 -6.32
CA TYR A 51 0.03 11.34 -6.84
C TYR A 51 0.81 10.54 -7.89
N GLY A 52 0.73 9.20 -7.85
CA GLY A 52 1.36 8.30 -8.81
C GLY A 52 2.35 7.30 -8.24
N PHE A 53 2.57 7.30 -6.91
CA PHE A 53 3.40 6.28 -6.28
C PHE A 53 2.73 4.91 -6.35
N ARG A 54 3.54 3.87 -6.55
CA ARG A 54 3.12 2.45 -6.56
C ARG A 54 3.83 1.64 -5.48
N ALA A 55 4.99 2.10 -5.06
CA ALA A 55 5.75 1.48 -3.99
C ALA A 55 6.43 2.53 -3.11
N ILE A 56 6.58 2.20 -1.83
CA ILE A 56 7.34 2.98 -0.87
C ILE A 56 8.40 2.06 -0.27
N VAL A 57 9.65 2.50 -0.28
CA VAL A 57 10.77 1.77 0.31
C VAL A 57 11.26 2.53 1.55
N ALA A 58 11.26 1.88 2.70
CA ALA A 58 11.68 2.50 3.96
C ALA A 58 12.29 1.46 4.91
N PRO A 59 13.13 1.88 5.88
CA PRO A 59 13.65 0.98 6.90
C PRO A 59 12.57 0.44 7.87
N SER A 60 11.49 1.20 8.05
CA SER A 60 10.31 0.79 8.82
C SER A 60 9.11 1.69 8.52
N PHE A 61 7.94 1.19 8.82
CA PHE A 61 6.65 1.87 8.68
C PHE A 61 5.89 1.88 9.99
N ALA A 62 5.00 2.83 10.17
CA ALA A 62 3.97 2.75 11.20
C ALA A 62 2.95 1.65 10.82
N ASP A 63 2.55 0.81 11.77
CA ASP A 63 1.73 -0.39 11.54
C ASP A 63 0.41 -0.09 10.81
N ILE A 64 -0.32 0.94 11.26
CA ILE A 64 -1.59 1.34 10.64
C ILE A 64 -1.37 1.81 9.21
N PHE A 65 -0.31 2.60 8.98
CA PHE A 65 0.02 3.09 7.64
C PHE A 65 0.39 1.94 6.70
N TYR A 66 1.23 1.00 7.15
CA TYR A 66 1.59 -0.21 6.40
C TYR A 66 0.34 -0.99 5.97
N SER A 67 -0.55 -1.27 6.92
CA SER A 67 -1.81 -1.97 6.65
C SER A 67 -2.69 -1.21 5.65
N ASN A 68 -2.79 0.10 5.77
CA ASN A 68 -3.60 0.91 4.87
C ASN A 68 -3.01 0.97 3.45
N CYS A 69 -1.67 1.00 3.30
CA CYS A 69 -1.01 0.91 1.99
C CYS A 69 -1.43 -0.36 1.24
N THR A 70 -1.37 -1.51 1.91
CA THR A 70 -1.69 -2.80 1.29
C THR A 70 -3.16 -2.93 0.85
N LYS A 71 -4.07 -2.20 1.52
CA LYS A 71 -5.51 -2.16 1.17
C LYS A 71 -5.81 -1.35 -0.09
N VAL A 72 -4.99 -0.33 -0.37
CA VAL A 72 -5.19 0.55 -1.54
C VAL A 72 -4.34 0.16 -2.75
N GLY A 73 -3.53 -0.89 -2.63
CA GLY A 73 -2.68 -1.36 -3.73
C GLY A 73 -1.30 -0.71 -3.78
N LEU A 74 -0.92 0.04 -2.75
CA LEU A 74 0.40 0.64 -2.61
C LEU A 74 1.34 -0.35 -1.90
N LEU A 75 2.47 -0.68 -2.51
CA LEU A 75 3.42 -1.68 -2.01
C LEU A 75 4.39 -1.06 -0.98
N PRO A 76 4.30 -1.39 0.33
CA PRO A 76 5.32 -1.01 1.29
C PRO A 76 6.44 -2.05 1.31
N VAL A 77 7.68 -1.62 1.05
CA VAL A 77 8.89 -2.45 1.03
C VAL A 77 9.79 -2.07 2.19
N VAL A 78 10.12 -3.03 3.04
CA VAL A 78 11.06 -2.83 4.14
C VAL A 78 12.44 -3.31 3.69
N LEU A 79 13.43 -2.42 3.74
CA LEU A 79 14.84 -2.73 3.51
C LEU A 79 15.70 -2.22 4.68
N PRO A 80 16.90 -2.78 4.90
CA PRO A 80 17.87 -2.21 5.81
C PRO A 80 18.15 -0.72 5.50
N GLU A 81 18.39 0.10 6.52
CA GLU A 81 18.58 1.54 6.35
C GLU A 81 19.70 1.88 5.36
N GLU A 82 20.80 1.14 5.43
CA GLU A 82 21.94 1.28 4.51
C GLU A 82 21.56 1.03 3.03
N GLU A 83 20.61 0.12 2.78
CA GLU A 83 20.11 -0.15 1.43
C GLU A 83 19.13 0.91 0.96
N VAL A 84 18.32 1.47 1.87
CA VAL A 84 17.44 2.60 1.56
C VAL A 84 18.27 3.85 1.24
N ASP A 85 19.32 4.13 2.01
CA ASP A 85 20.23 5.26 1.75
C ASP A 85 20.94 5.09 0.40
N ALA A 86 21.39 3.89 0.07
CA ALA A 86 21.99 3.59 -1.22
C ALA A 86 20.99 3.76 -2.37
N LEU A 87 19.73 3.32 -2.17
CA LEU A 87 18.65 3.49 -3.13
C LEU A 87 18.34 4.96 -3.42
N MET A 88 18.34 5.82 -2.39
CA MET A 88 18.10 7.27 -2.55
C MET A 88 19.15 7.96 -3.46
N HIS A 89 20.32 7.38 -3.59
CA HIS A 89 21.40 7.90 -4.44
C HIS A 89 21.50 7.19 -5.81
N ALA A 90 20.68 6.16 -6.03
CA ALA A 90 20.66 5.43 -7.29
C ALA A 90 19.90 6.21 -8.39
N ALA A 91 20.41 6.14 -9.62
CA ALA A 91 19.75 6.76 -10.76
C ALA A 91 18.46 6.06 -11.19
N GLU A 92 18.42 4.74 -10.99
CA GLU A 92 17.30 3.89 -11.38
C GLU A 92 17.07 2.80 -10.33
N ALA A 93 15.81 2.41 -10.16
CA ALA A 93 15.42 1.30 -9.32
C ALA A 93 14.26 0.50 -9.96
N THR A 94 14.28 -0.81 -9.75
CA THR A 94 13.21 -1.71 -10.18
C THR A 94 12.80 -2.58 -9.00
N ILE A 95 11.49 -2.68 -8.77
CA ILE A 95 10.93 -3.58 -7.75
C ILE A 95 10.20 -4.71 -8.45
N ASP A 96 10.60 -5.95 -8.16
CA ASP A 96 9.95 -7.17 -8.62
C ASP A 96 9.23 -7.83 -7.44
N LEU A 97 7.90 -7.73 -7.44
CA LEU A 97 7.06 -8.29 -6.38
C LEU A 97 6.96 -9.82 -6.48
N GLU A 98 7.09 -10.39 -7.67
CA GLU A 98 7.06 -11.84 -7.83
C GLU A 98 8.34 -12.48 -7.27
N ARG A 99 9.48 -11.87 -7.53
CA ARG A 99 10.78 -12.31 -7.02
C ARG A 99 11.08 -11.76 -5.62
N GLN A 100 10.30 -10.80 -5.17
CA GLN A 100 10.52 -10.09 -3.90
C GLN A 100 11.92 -9.45 -3.82
N THR A 101 12.29 -8.70 -4.86
CA THR A 101 13.61 -8.07 -4.94
C THR A 101 13.49 -6.60 -5.36
N VAL A 102 14.46 -5.80 -4.91
CA VAL A 102 14.68 -4.42 -5.35
C VAL A 102 16.05 -4.37 -6.01
N ALA A 103 16.09 -4.03 -7.29
CA ALA A 103 17.33 -3.87 -8.06
C ALA A 103 17.65 -2.39 -8.23
N PHE A 104 18.86 -1.99 -7.87
CA PHE A 104 19.38 -0.63 -8.02
C PHE A 104 20.91 -0.61 -7.92
N GLY A 105 21.57 0.34 -8.56
CA GLY A 105 23.01 0.53 -8.44
C GLY A 105 23.85 -0.72 -8.75
N GLY A 106 23.37 -1.61 -9.63
CA GLY A 106 24.04 -2.86 -10.00
C GLY A 106 23.91 -3.99 -8.95
N ARG A 107 23.08 -3.84 -7.93
CA ARG A 107 22.78 -4.84 -6.90
C ARG A 107 21.31 -5.23 -6.92
N GLU A 108 21.00 -6.39 -6.35
CA GLU A 108 19.64 -6.88 -6.14
C GLU A 108 19.49 -7.27 -4.67
N VAL A 109 18.55 -6.64 -3.98
CA VAL A 109 18.31 -6.80 -2.54
C VAL A 109 16.96 -7.46 -2.34
N PRO A 110 16.89 -8.62 -1.64
CA PRO A 110 15.62 -9.27 -1.34
C PRO A 110 14.85 -8.51 -0.25
N PHE A 111 13.53 -8.60 -0.31
CA PHE A 111 12.64 -8.12 0.75
C PHE A 111 11.58 -9.16 1.08
N GLU A 112 11.05 -9.09 2.29
CA GLU A 112 9.98 -9.96 2.74
C GLU A 112 8.65 -9.23 2.72
N ILE A 113 7.60 -9.94 2.31
CA ILE A 113 6.23 -9.48 2.37
C ILE A 113 5.33 -10.68 2.67
N ASP A 114 4.27 -10.45 3.44
CA ASP A 114 3.27 -11.48 3.70
C ASP A 114 2.70 -12.07 2.41
N ALA A 115 2.55 -13.40 2.36
CA ALA A 115 2.14 -14.11 1.16
C ALA A 115 0.73 -13.72 0.68
N GLU A 116 -0.19 -13.43 1.61
CA GLU A 116 -1.54 -12.99 1.27
C GLU A 116 -1.55 -11.56 0.72
N ILE A 117 -0.77 -10.65 1.33
CA ILE A 117 -0.58 -9.29 0.82
C ILE A 117 0.02 -9.33 -0.58
N ARG A 118 1.06 -10.15 -0.79
CA ARG A 118 1.70 -10.33 -2.10
C ARG A 118 0.69 -10.81 -3.16
N ARG A 119 -0.10 -11.83 -2.83
CA ARG A 119 -1.12 -12.38 -3.72
C ARG A 119 -2.16 -11.32 -4.11
N ARG A 120 -2.60 -10.51 -3.16
CA ARG A 120 -3.59 -9.43 -3.39
C ARG A 120 -3.02 -8.35 -4.30
N LEU A 121 -1.81 -7.90 -4.04
CA LEU A 121 -1.14 -6.87 -4.83
C LEU A 121 -0.87 -7.34 -6.26
N LEU A 122 -0.40 -8.57 -6.46
CA LEU A 122 -0.18 -9.16 -7.79
C LEU A 122 -1.50 -9.34 -8.56
N GLY A 123 -2.58 -9.67 -7.85
CA GLY A 123 -3.91 -9.83 -8.43
C GLY A 123 -4.65 -8.51 -8.68
N GLY A 124 -4.12 -7.38 -8.24
CA GLY A 124 -4.83 -6.10 -8.27
C GLY A 124 -6.12 -6.12 -7.45
N LEU A 125 -6.18 -6.94 -6.39
CA LEU A 125 -7.37 -7.17 -5.58
C LEU A 125 -7.43 -6.19 -4.42
N ASP A 126 -8.45 -5.36 -4.39
CA ASP A 126 -8.89 -4.65 -3.20
C ASP A 126 -9.72 -5.57 -2.28
N ASP A 127 -10.14 -5.06 -1.12
CA ASP A 127 -10.94 -5.85 -0.15
C ASP A 127 -12.27 -6.34 -0.76
N ILE A 128 -12.83 -5.59 -1.70
CA ILE A 128 -14.05 -5.98 -2.44
C ILE A 128 -13.72 -7.10 -3.41
N GLY A 129 -12.62 -7.00 -4.16
CA GLY A 129 -12.16 -8.03 -5.09
C GLY A 129 -11.89 -9.37 -4.41
N VAL A 130 -11.29 -9.35 -3.21
CA VAL A 130 -11.09 -10.56 -2.38
C VAL A 130 -12.42 -11.17 -1.97
N THR A 131 -13.38 -10.35 -1.53
CA THR A 131 -14.72 -10.79 -1.13
C THR A 131 -15.48 -11.39 -2.32
N LEU A 132 -15.39 -10.77 -3.49
CA LEU A 132 -16.05 -11.26 -4.71
C LEU A 132 -15.50 -12.62 -5.19
N GLN A 133 -14.27 -12.97 -4.88
CA GLN A 133 -13.73 -14.31 -5.15
C GLN A 133 -14.45 -15.40 -4.35
N GLN A 134 -15.14 -15.03 -3.27
CA GLN A 134 -15.92 -15.94 -2.43
C GLN A 134 -17.44 -15.79 -2.63
N ALA A 135 -17.87 -15.14 -3.71
CA ALA A 135 -19.29 -14.84 -3.97
C ALA A 135 -20.19 -16.09 -3.88
N ASP A 136 -19.74 -17.24 -4.41
CA ASP A 136 -20.50 -18.49 -4.33
C ASP A 136 -20.63 -19.04 -2.90
N ALA A 137 -19.62 -18.83 -2.06
CA ALA A 137 -19.67 -19.24 -0.66
C ALA A 137 -20.62 -18.33 0.13
N ILE A 138 -20.57 -17.03 -0.13
CA ILE A 138 -21.46 -16.02 0.47
C ILE A 138 -22.91 -16.31 0.07
N ALA A 139 -23.18 -16.52 -1.21
CA ALA A 139 -24.53 -16.82 -1.70
C ALA A 139 -25.11 -18.11 -1.09
N ARG A 140 -24.29 -19.14 -0.90
CA ARG A 140 -24.71 -20.38 -0.21
C ARG A 140 -25.05 -20.13 1.26
N TYR A 141 -24.25 -19.35 1.95
CA TYR A 141 -24.48 -18.98 3.34
C TYR A 141 -25.75 -18.14 3.50
N GLU A 142 -25.96 -17.14 2.67
CA GLU A 142 -27.18 -16.31 2.66
C GLU A 142 -28.43 -17.14 2.40
N ALA A 143 -28.40 -18.04 1.42
CA ALA A 143 -29.50 -18.93 1.12
C ALA A 143 -29.82 -19.93 2.26
N GLU A 144 -28.82 -20.26 3.08
CA GLU A 144 -29.03 -21.09 4.26
C GLU A 144 -29.63 -20.29 5.41
N LEU A 145 -29.16 -19.05 5.61
CA LEU A 145 -29.71 -18.12 6.60
C LEU A 145 -31.18 -17.78 6.31
N GLU A 146 -31.52 -17.54 5.06
CA GLU A 146 -32.91 -17.31 4.65
C GLU A 146 -33.83 -18.52 4.94
N ARG A 147 -33.32 -19.74 4.79
CA ARG A 147 -34.06 -20.97 5.13
C ARG A 147 -34.25 -21.15 6.63
N GLN A 148 -33.33 -20.75 7.43
CA GLN A 148 -33.40 -20.85 8.91
C GLN A 148 -34.21 -19.72 9.54
N GLY A 149 -34.52 -18.64 8.80
CA GLY A 149 -35.21 -17.45 9.28
C GLY A 149 -34.33 -16.56 10.21
N PRO A 150 -34.78 -15.36 10.52
CA PRO A 150 -34.04 -14.49 11.40
C PRO A 150 -33.95 -15.08 12.79
N VAL A 151 -32.74 -15.18 13.34
CA VAL A 151 -32.54 -15.52 14.77
C VAL A 151 -32.99 -14.31 15.59
N THR A 152 -34.28 -14.25 15.88
CA THR A 152 -34.81 -13.30 16.87
C THR A 152 -34.52 -13.87 18.26
N THR A 153 -33.48 -13.40 18.91
CA THR A 153 -33.36 -13.51 20.37
C THR A 153 -34.50 -12.70 20.95
N SER A 154 -35.54 -13.39 21.41
CA SER A 154 -36.54 -12.76 22.30
C SER A 154 -35.81 -12.33 23.56
N LEU A 155 -35.77 -11.03 23.80
CA LEU A 155 -35.40 -10.40 25.09
C LEU A 155 -36.48 -10.69 26.12
#